data_ed54f9387fb36aa12f28eb753ab6e3b3
#
_entry.id   ed54f9387fb36aa12f28eb753ab6e3b3
#
_cell.length_a   1.000
_cell.length_b   1.000
_cell.length_c   1.000
_cell.angle_alpha   90.00
_cell.angle_beta   90.00
_cell.angle_gamma   90.00
#
_symmetry.space_group_name_H-M   'P 1'
#
loop_
_entity.id
_entity.type
_entity.pdbx_description
1 polymer ?
#
loop_
_entity_poly.entity_id
_entity_poly.type
_entity_poly.pdbx_seq_one_letter_code
_entity_poly.pdbx_strand_id
1 'polypeptide(L)'
;MLHDSILGTIGNTPIVRLNKMAPAGQTIYAKIEAFNPMASVKDRLAIAIIEDAERRGTIQPGQTVIEATSGNTGIALAMVCAAKGYPFVATMVETFSIERRKIMKALGARVILTPAAERGSGMVARAEALAEQHGWFMASQFENPANPAYHRNTTAPEILRDFAGHDLDYFVSGWGTGGTMTGTGQILKVARPDIKIIGVEPQEAALLSGNPWSPHKVQGWTPDFIPEILDPTVTDELVLVSDEESLETARDLARLEGIFCGISCGATMAGALKIAANVAPGQTFCVMLPDTGERYLSTPLFEHLTEDSDDEWLAKQT
;
A
#
# COMPACT_ATOMS: atom_id res chain seq x y z
N MET A 1 -21.14 15.38 -2.19
CA MET A 1 -20.96 14.87 -3.56
C MET A 1 -21.75 13.59 -3.69
N LEU A 2 -22.50 13.38 -4.78
CA LEU A 2 -23.24 12.14 -5.02
C LEU A 2 -22.43 11.25 -5.97
N HIS A 3 -22.37 9.96 -5.68
CA HIS A 3 -21.70 8.95 -6.50
C HIS A 3 -22.68 7.82 -6.82
N ASP A 4 -22.64 7.32 -8.03
CA ASP A 4 -23.50 6.22 -8.50
C ASP A 4 -23.06 4.85 -7.95
N SER A 5 -21.82 4.75 -7.49
CA SER A 5 -21.23 3.53 -6.94
C SER A 5 -20.13 3.87 -5.93
N ILE A 6 -19.85 2.95 -5.03
CA ILE A 6 -18.67 3.03 -4.13
C ILE A 6 -17.35 3.17 -4.91
N LEU A 7 -17.30 2.67 -6.14
CA LEU A 7 -16.13 2.75 -7.00
C LEU A 7 -15.77 4.19 -7.37
N GLY A 8 -16.75 5.10 -7.47
CA GLY A 8 -16.53 6.51 -7.73
C GLY A 8 -15.87 7.28 -6.57
N THR A 9 -15.70 6.65 -5.41
CA THR A 9 -15.01 7.24 -4.24
C THR A 9 -13.54 6.88 -4.15
N ILE A 10 -13.03 6.05 -5.08
CA ILE A 10 -11.63 5.65 -5.10
C ILE A 10 -10.77 6.83 -5.60
N GLY A 11 -9.69 7.10 -4.89
CA GLY A 11 -8.76 8.19 -5.23
C GLY A 11 -9.16 9.53 -4.59
N ASN A 12 -8.56 10.61 -5.08
CA ASN A 12 -8.66 11.96 -4.51
C ASN A 12 -8.41 11.97 -2.99
N THR A 13 -7.47 11.15 -2.54
CA THR A 13 -7.11 11.01 -1.13
C THR A 13 -6.40 12.26 -0.64
N PRO A 14 -6.61 12.67 0.63
CA PRO A 14 -6.05 13.91 1.15
C PRO A 14 -4.54 13.85 1.29
N ILE A 15 -3.93 15.04 1.19
CA ILE A 15 -2.53 15.27 1.53
C ILE A 15 -2.51 16.18 2.77
N VAL A 16 -1.90 15.71 3.86
CA VAL A 16 -1.94 16.35 5.18
C VAL A 16 -0.51 16.69 5.62
N ARG A 17 -0.31 17.95 6.06
CA ARG A 17 0.97 18.41 6.61
C ARG A 17 1.21 17.80 8.00
N LEU A 18 2.42 17.30 8.23
CA LEU A 18 2.88 16.91 9.57
C LEU A 18 3.33 18.16 10.34
N ASN A 19 2.93 18.24 11.60
CA ASN A 19 3.20 19.42 12.43
C ASN A 19 4.17 19.15 13.57
N LYS A 20 4.43 17.90 13.93
CA LYS A 20 5.24 17.52 15.08
C LYS A 20 6.43 16.63 14.72
N MET A 21 6.31 15.79 13.69
CA MET A 21 7.34 14.82 13.33
C MET A 21 8.36 15.37 12.31
N ALA A 22 8.02 16.42 11.56
CA ALA A 22 8.93 16.96 10.56
C ALA A 22 10.18 17.57 11.24
N PRO A 23 11.42 17.26 10.78
CA PRO A 23 12.64 17.91 11.26
C PRO A 23 12.58 19.41 11.06
N ALA A 24 13.25 20.16 11.95
CA ALA A 24 13.29 21.61 11.87
C ALA A 24 13.79 22.10 10.50
N GLY A 25 13.05 23.03 9.90
CA GLY A 25 13.36 23.57 8.59
C GLY A 25 12.83 22.76 7.41
N GLN A 26 12.23 21.59 7.63
CA GLN A 26 11.64 20.75 6.56
C GLN A 26 10.11 20.83 6.59
N THR A 27 9.49 20.60 5.44
CA THR A 27 8.04 20.47 5.32
C THR A 27 7.71 19.06 4.83
N ILE A 28 6.93 18.30 5.60
CA ILE A 28 6.52 16.93 5.22
C ILE A 28 5.01 16.87 5.13
N TYR A 29 4.54 16.38 4.00
CA TYR A 29 3.14 16.06 3.74
C TYR A 29 2.95 14.55 3.59
N ALA A 30 1.88 14.03 4.16
CA ALA A 30 1.45 12.64 4.06
C ALA A 30 0.27 12.51 3.10
N LYS A 31 0.40 11.73 2.01
CA LYS A 31 -0.73 11.34 1.17
C LYS A 31 -1.37 10.09 1.76
N ILE A 32 -2.59 10.24 2.29
CA ILE A 32 -3.22 9.23 3.16
C ILE A 32 -4.18 8.35 2.35
N GLU A 33 -3.70 7.21 1.88
CA GLU A 33 -4.48 6.26 1.08
C GLU A 33 -5.54 5.47 1.89
N ALA A 34 -5.51 5.59 3.21
CA ALA A 34 -6.58 5.08 4.08
C ALA A 34 -7.96 5.74 3.81
N PHE A 35 -8.01 6.86 3.09
CA PHE A 35 -9.27 7.50 2.68
C PHE A 35 -9.93 6.86 1.44
N ASN A 36 -9.30 5.88 0.82
CA ASN A 36 -10.00 5.02 -0.15
C ASN A 36 -11.09 4.18 0.55
N PRO A 37 -12.15 3.73 -0.17
CA PRO A 37 -13.31 3.06 0.45
C PRO A 37 -12.96 1.79 1.23
N MET A 38 -11.95 1.02 0.80
CA MET A 38 -11.43 -0.12 1.58
C MET A 38 -10.14 0.24 2.33
N ALA A 39 -9.95 1.51 2.62
CA ALA A 39 -8.89 2.05 3.46
C ALA A 39 -7.47 1.63 3.04
N SER A 40 -7.19 1.53 1.73
CA SER A 40 -5.84 1.31 1.23
C SER A 40 -5.61 1.76 -0.22
N VAL A 41 -4.35 1.95 -0.57
CA VAL A 41 -3.88 2.24 -1.94
C VAL A 41 -4.25 1.14 -2.94
N LYS A 42 -4.56 -0.06 -2.48
CA LYS A 42 -4.90 -1.21 -3.32
C LYS A 42 -6.26 -1.09 -3.99
N ASP A 43 -7.15 -0.23 -3.50
CA ASP A 43 -8.40 0.07 -4.17
C ASP A 43 -8.18 0.59 -5.59
N ARG A 44 -7.12 1.39 -5.77
CA ARG A 44 -6.69 1.95 -7.06
C ARG A 44 -6.29 0.86 -8.06
N LEU A 45 -5.45 -0.09 -7.65
CA LEU A 45 -5.04 -1.15 -8.57
C LEU A 45 -6.17 -2.13 -8.86
N ALA A 46 -7.05 -2.39 -7.90
CA ALA A 46 -8.16 -3.33 -8.09
C ALA A 46 -9.14 -2.83 -9.15
N ILE A 47 -9.58 -1.57 -9.05
CA ILE A 47 -10.45 -0.99 -10.08
C ILE A 47 -9.74 -0.90 -11.43
N ALA A 48 -8.45 -0.54 -11.44
CA ALA A 48 -7.66 -0.42 -12.66
C ALA A 48 -7.62 -1.74 -13.45
N ILE A 49 -7.32 -2.83 -12.77
CA ILE A 49 -7.19 -4.16 -13.40
C ILE A 49 -8.54 -4.61 -13.98
N ILE A 50 -9.61 -4.49 -13.21
CA ILE A 50 -10.93 -4.93 -13.67
C ILE A 50 -11.44 -4.07 -14.82
N GLU A 51 -11.35 -2.74 -14.73
CA GLU A 51 -11.81 -1.85 -15.80
C GLU A 51 -10.95 -1.94 -17.08
N ASP A 52 -9.66 -2.17 -16.96
CA ASP A 52 -8.81 -2.44 -18.12
C ASP A 52 -9.21 -3.75 -18.79
N ALA A 53 -9.46 -4.80 -18.02
CA ALA A 53 -9.89 -6.10 -18.52
C ALA A 53 -11.26 -6.02 -19.21
N GLU A 54 -12.22 -5.28 -18.64
CA GLU A 54 -13.53 -5.02 -19.26
C GLU A 54 -13.37 -4.28 -20.59
N ARG A 55 -12.61 -3.18 -20.60
CA ARG A 55 -12.36 -2.37 -21.80
C ARG A 55 -11.70 -3.17 -22.92
N ARG A 56 -10.78 -4.08 -22.57
CA ARG A 56 -10.08 -4.94 -23.54
C ARG A 56 -10.86 -6.20 -23.91
N GLY A 57 -11.97 -6.49 -23.22
CA GLY A 57 -12.76 -7.70 -23.44
C GLY A 57 -12.05 -8.98 -22.97
N THR A 58 -11.05 -8.88 -22.10
CA THR A 58 -10.30 -10.02 -21.55
C THR A 58 -10.98 -10.68 -20.35
N ILE A 59 -11.95 -10.02 -19.76
CA ILE A 59 -12.86 -10.58 -18.76
C ILE A 59 -14.29 -10.61 -19.32
N GLN A 60 -15.02 -11.69 -19.06
CA GLN A 60 -16.42 -11.82 -19.48
C GLN A 60 -17.36 -11.48 -18.32
N PRO A 61 -18.57 -10.93 -18.58
CA PRO A 61 -19.55 -10.67 -17.54
C PRO A 61 -19.83 -11.94 -16.69
N GLY A 62 -19.71 -11.79 -15.37
CA GLY A 62 -19.90 -12.88 -14.40
C GLY A 62 -18.78 -13.93 -14.33
N GLN A 63 -17.68 -13.75 -15.09
CA GLN A 63 -16.50 -14.62 -14.98
C GLN A 63 -15.86 -14.44 -13.59
N THR A 64 -15.42 -15.54 -12.99
CA THR A 64 -14.75 -15.49 -11.69
C THR A 64 -13.37 -14.84 -11.82
N VAL A 65 -13.10 -13.87 -10.96
CA VAL A 65 -11.78 -13.26 -10.79
C VAL A 65 -11.02 -14.01 -9.70
N ILE A 66 -9.73 -14.24 -9.91
CA ILE A 66 -8.84 -14.85 -8.91
C ILE A 66 -7.58 -14.03 -8.73
N GLU A 67 -7.05 -13.97 -7.50
CA GLU A 67 -5.77 -13.33 -7.19
C GLU A 67 -5.06 -14.04 -6.02
N ALA A 68 -3.74 -14.09 -6.13
CA ALA A 68 -2.85 -14.50 -5.04
C ALA A 68 -2.58 -13.28 -4.14
N THR A 69 -3.19 -13.27 -2.95
CA THR A 69 -3.07 -12.09 -2.09
C THR A 69 -3.34 -12.40 -0.62
N SER A 70 -2.49 -11.89 0.24
CA SER A 70 -2.61 -12.01 1.69
C SER A 70 -3.18 -10.76 2.37
N GLY A 71 -3.53 -9.73 1.61
CA GLY A 71 -3.80 -8.43 2.22
C GLY A 71 -4.78 -7.53 1.49
N ASN A 72 -4.40 -6.28 1.43
CA ASN A 72 -5.23 -5.18 0.94
C ASN A 72 -5.72 -5.37 -0.50
N THR A 73 -4.92 -6.01 -1.36
CA THR A 73 -5.34 -6.31 -2.74
C THR A 73 -6.57 -7.24 -2.78
N GLY A 74 -6.59 -8.28 -1.94
CA GLY A 74 -7.74 -9.17 -1.85
C GLY A 74 -9.01 -8.47 -1.37
N ILE A 75 -8.89 -7.57 -0.40
CA ILE A 75 -10.01 -6.75 0.10
C ILE A 75 -10.50 -5.81 -1.01
N ALA A 76 -9.60 -5.14 -1.69
CA ALA A 76 -9.93 -4.20 -2.76
C ALA A 76 -10.60 -4.90 -3.95
N LEU A 77 -10.05 -6.04 -4.41
CA LEU A 77 -10.65 -6.85 -5.47
C LEU A 77 -12.03 -7.40 -5.05
N ALA A 78 -12.19 -7.84 -3.79
CA ALA A 78 -13.48 -8.27 -3.29
C ALA A 78 -14.53 -7.15 -3.38
N MET A 79 -14.18 -5.92 -3.00
CA MET A 79 -15.06 -4.76 -3.11
C MET A 79 -15.40 -4.42 -4.57
N VAL A 80 -14.39 -4.33 -5.44
CA VAL A 80 -14.62 -4.01 -6.86
C VAL A 80 -15.46 -5.08 -7.54
N CYS A 81 -15.15 -6.36 -7.30
CA CYS A 81 -15.92 -7.48 -7.84
C CYS A 81 -17.37 -7.51 -7.33
N ALA A 82 -17.58 -7.27 -6.03
CA ALA A 82 -18.92 -7.17 -5.48
C ALA A 82 -19.72 -6.04 -6.15
N ALA A 83 -19.14 -4.86 -6.33
CA ALA A 83 -19.79 -3.72 -6.95
C ALA A 83 -20.08 -3.90 -8.45
N LYS A 84 -19.26 -4.70 -9.16
CA LYS A 84 -19.40 -4.96 -10.60
C LYS A 84 -20.10 -6.29 -10.93
N GLY A 85 -20.42 -7.13 -9.93
CA GLY A 85 -21.11 -8.40 -10.11
C GLY A 85 -20.22 -9.57 -10.55
N TYR A 86 -18.93 -9.53 -10.25
CA TYR A 86 -17.98 -10.63 -10.48
C TYR A 86 -17.82 -11.50 -9.22
N PRO A 87 -17.87 -12.83 -9.32
CA PRO A 87 -17.38 -13.69 -8.24
C PRO A 87 -15.87 -13.49 -8.04
N PHE A 88 -15.41 -13.45 -6.77
CA PHE A 88 -13.99 -13.30 -6.47
C PHE A 88 -13.46 -14.43 -5.59
N VAL A 89 -12.28 -14.92 -5.92
CA VAL A 89 -11.53 -15.95 -5.20
C VAL A 89 -10.14 -15.39 -4.85
N ALA A 90 -9.73 -15.51 -3.59
CA ALA A 90 -8.38 -15.20 -3.15
C ALA A 90 -7.66 -16.49 -2.73
N THR A 91 -6.43 -16.71 -3.18
CA THR A 91 -5.52 -17.66 -2.54
C THR A 91 -4.68 -16.91 -1.52
N MET A 92 -4.50 -17.49 -0.33
CA MET A 92 -3.87 -16.80 0.80
C MET A 92 -3.15 -17.79 1.70
N VAL A 93 -1.94 -17.47 2.12
CA VAL A 93 -1.20 -18.30 3.09
C VAL A 93 -1.95 -18.33 4.43
N GLU A 94 -2.04 -19.52 5.04
CA GLU A 94 -2.84 -19.79 6.25
C GLU A 94 -2.42 -18.99 7.49
N THR A 95 -1.20 -18.48 7.55
CA THR A 95 -0.67 -17.69 8.68
C THR A 95 -1.05 -16.22 8.67
N PHE A 96 -1.63 -15.72 7.58
CA PHE A 96 -2.01 -14.31 7.51
C PHE A 96 -3.32 -13.98 8.25
N SER A 97 -3.51 -12.68 8.52
CA SER A 97 -4.56 -12.08 9.36
C SER A 97 -5.97 -12.66 9.13
N ILE A 98 -6.60 -13.07 10.23
CA ILE A 98 -7.97 -13.55 10.26
C ILE A 98 -8.95 -12.42 9.90
N GLU A 99 -8.67 -11.17 10.30
CA GLU A 99 -9.48 -9.99 10.02
C GLU A 99 -9.63 -9.80 8.51
N ARG A 100 -8.54 -9.88 7.77
CA ARG A 100 -8.55 -9.73 6.31
C ARG A 100 -9.40 -10.81 5.63
N ARG A 101 -9.31 -12.06 6.11
CA ARG A 101 -10.18 -13.15 5.63
C ARG A 101 -11.65 -12.86 5.87
N LYS A 102 -11.99 -12.34 7.07
CA LYS A 102 -13.37 -11.98 7.42
C LYS A 102 -13.87 -10.84 6.55
N ILE A 103 -13.07 -9.80 6.30
CA ILE A 103 -13.43 -8.68 5.43
C ILE A 103 -13.70 -9.17 4.00
N MET A 104 -12.79 -9.94 3.40
CA MET A 104 -13.00 -10.51 2.06
C MET A 104 -14.26 -11.35 1.98
N LYS A 105 -14.51 -12.23 2.96
CA LYS A 105 -15.72 -13.05 3.00
C LYS A 105 -17.01 -12.21 3.19
N ALA A 106 -16.95 -11.15 4.00
CA ALA A 106 -18.08 -10.23 4.17
C ALA A 106 -18.44 -9.50 2.87
N LEU A 107 -17.43 -9.25 2.01
CA LEU A 107 -17.60 -8.70 0.66
C LEU A 107 -18.02 -9.76 -0.39
N GLY A 108 -18.28 -11.00 0.02
CA GLY A 108 -18.73 -12.09 -0.85
C GLY A 108 -17.63 -12.93 -1.49
N ALA A 109 -16.36 -12.66 -1.19
CA ALA A 109 -15.23 -13.41 -1.73
C ALA A 109 -15.11 -14.83 -1.13
N ARG A 110 -14.53 -15.74 -1.89
CA ARG A 110 -14.07 -17.04 -1.42
C ARG A 110 -12.57 -16.98 -1.13
N VAL A 111 -12.13 -17.55 -0.01
CA VAL A 111 -10.72 -17.58 0.38
C VAL A 111 -10.24 -19.01 0.46
N ILE A 112 -9.24 -19.35 -0.35
CA ILE A 112 -8.57 -20.64 -0.38
C ILE A 112 -7.22 -20.48 0.32
N LEU A 113 -6.99 -21.28 1.35
CA LEU A 113 -5.76 -21.22 2.12
C LEU A 113 -4.69 -22.13 1.50
N THR A 114 -3.44 -21.65 1.49
CA THR A 114 -2.26 -22.42 1.13
C THR A 114 -1.36 -22.65 2.34
N PRO A 115 -0.58 -23.76 2.38
CA PRO A 115 0.32 -24.05 3.48
C PRO A 115 1.38 -22.96 3.69
N ALA A 116 1.71 -22.67 4.96
CA ALA A 116 2.75 -21.71 5.31
C ALA A 116 4.12 -22.00 4.69
N ALA A 117 4.46 -23.29 4.55
CA ALA A 117 5.73 -23.73 3.98
C ALA A 117 5.90 -23.36 2.50
N GLU A 118 4.81 -23.16 1.75
CA GLU A 118 4.82 -22.80 0.34
C GLU A 118 5.02 -21.29 0.09
N ARG A 119 4.91 -20.48 1.11
CA ARG A 119 5.14 -19.00 1.06
C ARG A 119 4.29 -18.29 0.01
N GLY A 120 4.78 -17.13 -0.46
CA GLY A 120 4.12 -16.32 -1.50
C GLY A 120 4.11 -17.00 -2.87
N SER A 121 5.20 -17.65 -3.24
CA SER A 121 5.31 -18.36 -4.52
C SER A 121 4.29 -19.52 -4.66
N GLY A 122 4.09 -20.29 -3.59
CA GLY A 122 3.06 -21.34 -3.59
C GLY A 122 1.64 -20.78 -3.65
N MET A 123 1.41 -19.63 -3.04
CA MET A 123 0.13 -18.91 -3.14
C MET A 123 -0.16 -18.48 -4.59
N VAL A 124 0.84 -17.96 -5.30
CA VAL A 124 0.74 -17.57 -6.72
C VAL A 124 0.50 -18.81 -7.59
N ALA A 125 1.33 -19.83 -7.49
CA ALA A 125 1.18 -21.08 -8.26
C ALA A 125 -0.20 -21.73 -8.07
N ARG A 126 -0.77 -21.64 -6.85
CA ARG A 126 -2.12 -22.15 -6.59
C ARG A 126 -3.20 -21.33 -7.29
N ALA A 127 -3.06 -20.00 -7.34
CA ALA A 127 -3.99 -19.14 -8.06
C ALA A 127 -3.95 -19.41 -9.57
N GLU A 128 -2.76 -19.51 -10.14
CA GLU A 128 -2.54 -19.81 -11.57
C GLU A 128 -3.15 -21.16 -11.97
N ALA A 129 -2.88 -22.21 -11.20
CA ALA A 129 -3.44 -23.53 -11.45
C ALA A 129 -4.98 -23.54 -11.42
N LEU A 130 -5.60 -22.79 -10.49
CA LEU A 130 -7.05 -22.67 -10.42
C LEU A 130 -7.62 -21.82 -11.57
N ALA A 131 -6.92 -20.75 -11.94
CA ALA A 131 -7.29 -19.91 -13.07
C ALA A 131 -7.32 -20.74 -14.38
N GLU A 132 -6.26 -21.50 -14.64
CA GLU A 132 -6.16 -22.38 -15.81
C GLU A 132 -7.23 -23.49 -15.79
N GLN A 133 -7.37 -24.20 -14.65
CA GLN A 133 -8.32 -25.30 -14.50
C GLN A 133 -9.77 -24.90 -14.76
N HIS A 134 -10.14 -23.68 -14.34
CA HIS A 134 -11.55 -23.23 -14.35
C HIS A 134 -11.85 -22.14 -15.37
N GLY A 135 -10.85 -21.67 -16.13
CA GLY A 135 -11.00 -20.54 -17.04
C GLY A 135 -11.32 -19.22 -16.31
N TRP A 136 -10.77 -19.03 -15.10
CA TRP A 136 -10.97 -17.80 -14.32
C TRP A 136 -10.03 -16.70 -14.76
N PHE A 137 -10.45 -15.45 -14.57
CA PHE A 137 -9.59 -14.30 -14.86
C PHE A 137 -8.60 -14.07 -13.73
N MET A 138 -7.31 -14.22 -14.02
CA MET A 138 -6.23 -13.90 -13.09
C MET A 138 -5.94 -12.40 -13.13
N ALA A 139 -6.00 -11.72 -11.97
CA ALA A 139 -5.78 -10.27 -11.91
C ALA A 139 -4.29 -9.91 -12.05
N SER A 140 -3.37 -10.77 -11.61
CA SER A 140 -1.91 -10.67 -11.79
C SER A 140 -1.34 -9.34 -11.32
N GLN A 141 -1.54 -8.97 -10.05
CA GLN A 141 -1.17 -7.67 -9.50
C GLN A 141 0.30 -7.27 -9.69
N PHE A 142 1.22 -8.24 -9.83
CA PHE A 142 2.67 -8.01 -9.97
C PHE A 142 3.13 -7.82 -11.42
N GLU A 143 2.29 -8.14 -12.40
CA GLU A 143 2.61 -8.15 -13.83
C GLU A 143 1.69 -7.23 -14.64
N ASN A 144 0.49 -6.94 -14.12
CA ASN A 144 -0.54 -6.24 -14.87
C ASN A 144 -0.22 -4.75 -15.05
N PRO A 145 0.00 -4.27 -16.29
CA PRO A 145 0.40 -2.88 -16.56
C PRO A 145 -0.69 -1.84 -16.23
N ALA A 146 -1.94 -2.26 -16.05
CA ALA A 146 -3.02 -1.39 -15.59
C ALA A 146 -2.73 -0.79 -14.20
N ASN A 147 -1.99 -1.52 -13.34
CA ASN A 147 -1.62 -1.05 -12.02
C ASN A 147 -0.78 0.25 -12.08
N PRO A 148 0.45 0.30 -12.62
CA PRO A 148 1.19 1.56 -12.73
C PRO A 148 0.49 2.58 -13.63
N ALA A 149 -0.25 2.16 -14.66
CA ALA A 149 -1.00 3.06 -15.51
C ALA A 149 -2.06 3.87 -14.72
N TYR A 150 -2.74 3.26 -13.77
CA TYR A 150 -3.71 3.96 -12.94
C TYR A 150 -3.04 5.03 -12.07
N HIS A 151 -1.89 4.74 -11.49
CA HIS A 151 -1.14 5.71 -10.71
C HIS A 151 -0.61 6.86 -11.57
N ARG A 152 -0.21 6.60 -12.84
CA ARG A 152 0.14 7.66 -13.80
C ARG A 152 -1.05 8.59 -14.07
N ASN A 153 -2.24 8.03 -14.19
CA ASN A 153 -3.43 8.76 -14.62
C ASN A 153 -4.24 9.37 -13.46
N THR A 154 -4.00 8.98 -12.21
CA THR A 154 -4.76 9.45 -11.05
C THR A 154 -3.86 9.94 -9.92
N THR A 155 -3.08 9.09 -9.27
CA THR A 155 -2.29 9.43 -8.08
C THR A 155 -1.30 10.55 -8.34
N ALA A 156 -0.55 10.50 -9.43
CA ALA A 156 0.40 11.55 -9.78
C ALA A 156 -0.29 12.88 -10.12
N PRO A 157 -1.34 12.93 -10.97
CA PRO A 157 -2.14 14.13 -11.18
C PRO A 157 -2.77 14.71 -9.91
N GLU A 158 -3.25 13.88 -8.99
CA GLU A 158 -3.74 14.33 -7.68
C GLU A 158 -2.65 15.07 -6.92
N ILE A 159 -1.45 14.48 -6.80
CA ILE A 159 -0.31 15.10 -6.12
C ILE A 159 0.07 16.43 -6.81
N LEU A 160 0.20 16.44 -8.12
CA LEU A 160 0.56 17.64 -8.88
C LEU A 160 -0.46 18.77 -8.71
N ARG A 161 -1.75 18.42 -8.70
CA ARG A 161 -2.84 19.38 -8.47
C ARG A 161 -2.76 19.96 -7.05
N ASP A 162 -2.56 19.10 -6.05
CA ASP A 162 -2.59 19.51 -4.65
C ASP A 162 -1.32 20.31 -4.25
N PHE A 163 -0.21 20.11 -4.98
CA PHE A 163 1.01 20.91 -4.89
C PHE A 163 1.10 22.05 -5.93
N ALA A 164 -0.02 22.40 -6.59
CA ALA A 164 0.00 23.52 -7.53
C ALA A 164 0.35 24.84 -6.81
N GLY A 165 1.44 25.49 -7.22
CA GLY A 165 1.96 26.69 -6.57
C GLY A 165 2.76 26.46 -5.29
N HIS A 166 3.06 25.21 -4.94
CA HIS A 166 3.91 24.83 -3.81
C HIS A 166 5.12 24.03 -4.29
N ASP A 167 6.20 24.09 -3.52
CA ASP A 167 7.37 23.27 -3.73
C ASP A 167 7.04 21.78 -3.45
N LEU A 168 7.70 20.91 -4.18
CA LEU A 168 7.68 19.47 -3.98
C LEU A 168 9.03 18.92 -4.46
N ASP A 169 9.95 18.72 -3.53
CA ASP A 169 11.34 18.35 -3.81
C ASP A 169 11.53 16.83 -3.74
N TYR A 170 10.74 16.15 -2.90
CA TYR A 170 10.88 14.72 -2.65
C TYR A 170 9.51 14.03 -2.69
N PHE A 171 9.43 12.91 -3.41
CA PHE A 171 8.36 11.94 -3.27
C PHE A 171 8.92 10.64 -2.68
N VAL A 172 8.33 10.17 -1.59
CA VAL A 172 8.81 8.99 -0.85
C VAL A 172 7.76 7.90 -0.86
N SER A 173 8.14 6.71 -1.31
CA SER A 173 7.27 5.53 -1.35
C SER A 173 8.08 4.27 -1.13
N GLY A 174 7.50 3.30 -0.43
CA GLY A 174 7.96 1.92 -0.51
C GLY A 174 7.31 1.17 -1.66
N TRP A 175 7.66 -0.10 -1.83
CA TRP A 175 7.13 -0.91 -2.90
C TRP A 175 6.72 -2.31 -2.45
N GLY A 176 5.54 -2.74 -2.91
CA GLY A 176 5.09 -4.13 -2.87
C GLY A 176 5.00 -4.64 -4.30
N THR A 177 3.94 -4.28 -5.05
CA THR A 177 3.87 -4.54 -6.49
C THR A 177 4.73 -3.57 -7.33
N GLY A 178 5.11 -2.43 -6.75
CA GLY A 178 5.85 -1.38 -7.46
C GLY A 178 4.98 -0.40 -8.24
N GLY A 179 3.70 -0.68 -8.44
CA GLY A 179 2.83 0.14 -9.28
C GLY A 179 2.72 1.60 -8.85
N THR A 180 2.62 1.86 -7.55
CA THR A 180 2.55 3.23 -6.99
C THR A 180 3.82 4.01 -7.27
N MET A 181 4.98 3.44 -6.92
CA MET A 181 6.28 4.08 -7.10
C MET A 181 6.57 4.32 -8.58
N THR A 182 6.41 3.30 -9.41
CA THR A 182 6.61 3.37 -10.86
C THR A 182 5.69 4.41 -11.51
N GLY A 183 4.39 4.25 -11.38
CA GLY A 183 3.43 5.10 -12.07
C GLY A 183 3.47 6.55 -11.61
N THR A 184 3.54 6.78 -10.30
CA THR A 184 3.62 8.12 -9.73
C THR A 184 4.96 8.77 -10.05
N GLY A 185 6.07 8.06 -9.84
CA GLY A 185 7.41 8.59 -10.07
C GLY A 185 7.66 9.00 -11.53
N GLN A 186 7.21 8.20 -12.50
CA GLN A 186 7.33 8.54 -13.92
C GLN A 186 6.69 9.89 -14.26
N ILE A 187 5.47 10.15 -13.80
CA ILE A 187 4.75 11.39 -14.09
C ILE A 187 5.32 12.57 -13.29
N LEU A 188 5.66 12.36 -12.03
CA LEU A 188 6.27 13.42 -11.21
C LEU A 188 7.59 13.90 -11.82
N LYS A 189 8.45 13.00 -12.29
CA LYS A 189 9.73 13.36 -12.97
C LYS A 189 9.51 14.13 -14.27
N VAL A 190 8.46 13.82 -15.04
CA VAL A 190 8.13 14.59 -16.25
C VAL A 190 7.64 16.00 -15.91
N ALA A 191 6.79 16.12 -14.89
CA ALA A 191 6.18 17.40 -14.51
C ALA A 191 7.09 18.30 -13.66
N ARG A 192 8.01 17.69 -12.89
CA ARG A 192 8.97 18.33 -11.98
C ARG A 192 10.33 17.65 -12.14
N PRO A 193 11.15 18.02 -13.13
CA PRO A 193 12.40 17.30 -13.46
C PRO A 193 13.42 17.22 -12.32
N ASP A 194 13.38 18.16 -11.38
CA ASP A 194 14.31 18.24 -10.24
C ASP A 194 13.85 17.40 -9.03
N ILE A 195 12.62 16.85 -9.04
CA ILE A 195 12.09 16.05 -7.94
C ILE A 195 12.95 14.80 -7.70
N LYS A 196 13.17 14.47 -6.45
CA LYS A 196 13.81 13.22 -6.04
C LYS A 196 12.77 12.18 -5.65
N ILE A 197 12.84 11.02 -6.28
CA ILE A 197 12.00 9.86 -5.94
C ILE A 197 12.79 8.93 -5.03
N ILE A 198 12.33 8.79 -3.80
CA ILE A 198 12.98 7.96 -2.79
C ILE A 198 12.21 6.64 -2.65
N GLY A 199 12.92 5.54 -2.91
CA GLY A 199 12.42 4.20 -2.66
C GLY A 199 12.79 3.73 -1.24
N VAL A 200 11.84 3.22 -0.49
CA VAL A 200 12.09 2.68 0.86
C VAL A 200 11.97 1.16 0.83
N GLU A 201 12.93 0.46 1.41
CA GLU A 201 12.98 -0.98 1.53
C GLU A 201 13.18 -1.43 2.98
N PRO A 202 12.59 -2.57 3.42
CA PRO A 202 13.01 -3.21 4.65
C PRO A 202 14.45 -3.69 4.50
N GLN A 203 15.30 -3.46 5.50
CA GLN A 203 16.70 -3.91 5.42
C GLN A 203 16.85 -5.43 5.33
N GLU A 204 15.87 -6.19 5.81
CA GLU A 204 15.81 -7.66 5.72
C GLU A 204 15.47 -8.15 4.30
N ALA A 205 14.91 -7.29 3.45
CA ALA A 205 14.44 -7.65 2.11
C ALA A 205 14.73 -6.54 1.07
N ALA A 206 15.92 -5.96 1.12
CA ALA A 206 16.31 -4.83 0.28
C ALA A 206 16.80 -5.30 -1.10
N LEU A 207 15.88 -5.85 -1.91
CA LEU A 207 16.19 -6.48 -3.20
C LEU A 207 16.71 -5.49 -4.24
N LEU A 208 16.14 -4.28 -4.32
CA LEU A 208 16.63 -3.25 -5.25
C LEU A 208 18.00 -2.75 -4.84
N SER A 209 18.33 -2.78 -3.55
CA SER A 209 19.66 -2.47 -3.02
C SER A 209 20.66 -3.62 -3.20
N GLY A 210 20.25 -4.75 -3.81
CA GLY A 210 21.11 -5.90 -4.10
C GLY A 210 21.32 -6.87 -2.93
N ASN A 211 20.52 -6.76 -1.86
CA ASN A 211 20.59 -7.66 -0.71
C ASN A 211 19.67 -8.88 -0.89
N PRO A 212 19.98 -10.03 -0.28
CA PRO A 212 19.10 -11.18 -0.30
C PRO A 212 17.82 -10.90 0.49
N TRP A 213 16.74 -11.59 0.12
CA TRP A 213 15.47 -11.51 0.83
C TRP A 213 15.49 -12.35 2.12
N SER A 214 14.97 -11.77 3.19
CA SER A 214 14.64 -12.45 4.45
C SER A 214 13.26 -12.01 4.94
N PRO A 215 12.56 -12.78 5.79
CA PRO A 215 11.29 -12.39 6.37
C PRO A 215 11.39 -11.07 7.14
N HIS A 216 10.40 -10.19 6.94
CA HIS A 216 10.28 -8.88 7.60
C HIS A 216 8.85 -8.62 8.05
N LYS A 217 8.63 -7.62 8.93
CA LYS A 217 7.31 -7.29 9.49
C LYS A 217 6.51 -6.31 8.66
N VAL A 218 7.10 -5.66 7.65
CA VAL A 218 6.42 -4.69 6.79
C VAL A 218 5.50 -5.41 5.80
N GLN A 219 4.31 -5.77 6.25
CA GLN A 219 3.34 -6.55 5.48
C GLN A 219 2.93 -5.83 4.19
N GLY A 220 2.95 -6.56 3.07
CA GLY A 220 2.57 -6.05 1.75
C GLY A 220 3.70 -5.38 0.97
N TRP A 221 4.90 -5.33 1.52
CA TRP A 221 6.10 -4.86 0.83
C TRP A 221 7.01 -6.01 0.41
N THR A 222 7.90 -5.73 -0.52
CA THR A 222 9.03 -6.55 -0.98
C THR A 222 8.74 -8.06 -0.89
N PRO A 223 8.00 -8.62 -1.88
CA PRO A 223 7.91 -10.07 -2.03
C PRO A 223 9.32 -10.64 -2.28
N ASP A 224 9.46 -11.97 -2.24
CA ASP A 224 10.74 -12.65 -2.47
C ASP A 224 11.25 -12.58 -3.94
N PHE A 225 10.68 -11.67 -4.72
CA PHE A 225 11.05 -11.36 -6.11
C PHE A 225 10.80 -9.88 -6.43
N ILE A 226 11.43 -9.39 -7.51
CA ILE A 226 11.17 -8.05 -8.06
C ILE A 226 10.03 -8.16 -9.06
N PRO A 227 8.90 -7.43 -8.86
CA PRO A 227 7.75 -7.47 -9.78
C PRO A 227 8.09 -6.93 -11.17
N GLU A 228 7.47 -7.50 -12.21
CA GLU A 228 7.70 -7.10 -13.60
C GLU A 228 7.31 -5.64 -13.88
N ILE A 229 6.24 -5.16 -13.23
CA ILE A 229 5.75 -3.78 -13.40
C ILE A 229 6.54 -2.72 -12.61
N LEU A 230 7.51 -3.14 -11.80
CA LEU A 230 8.37 -2.24 -11.06
C LEU A 230 9.49 -1.72 -11.96
N ASP A 231 9.48 -0.42 -12.21
CA ASP A 231 10.57 0.28 -12.90
C ASP A 231 11.53 0.90 -11.86
N PRO A 232 12.67 0.27 -11.57
CA PRO A 232 13.61 0.80 -10.58
C PRO A 232 14.29 2.10 -11.05
N THR A 233 14.27 2.40 -12.34
CA THR A 233 14.94 3.59 -12.91
C THR A 233 14.28 4.90 -12.54
N VAL A 234 13.04 4.86 -12.03
CA VAL A 234 12.35 6.06 -11.53
C VAL A 234 12.92 6.52 -10.19
N THR A 235 13.61 5.64 -9.46
CA THR A 235 14.12 5.90 -8.11
C THR A 235 15.50 6.56 -8.16
N ASP A 236 15.66 7.69 -7.47
CA ASP A 236 16.94 8.39 -7.39
C ASP A 236 17.80 7.87 -6.24
N GLU A 237 17.17 7.43 -5.15
CA GLU A 237 17.84 6.94 -3.95
C GLU A 237 17.00 5.86 -3.27
N LEU A 238 17.66 4.86 -2.70
CA LEU A 238 17.06 3.80 -1.90
C LEU A 238 17.44 3.98 -0.42
N VAL A 239 16.45 3.87 0.46
CA VAL A 239 16.63 4.00 1.91
C VAL A 239 16.17 2.73 2.60
N LEU A 240 17.03 2.18 3.45
CA LEU A 240 16.72 0.99 4.24
C LEU A 240 16.15 1.39 5.60
N VAL A 241 15.11 0.67 6.01
CA VAL A 241 14.49 0.83 7.33
C VAL A 241 14.35 -0.52 8.01
N SER A 242 14.57 -0.57 9.32
CA SER A 242 14.37 -1.77 10.11
C SER A 242 12.87 -1.99 10.43
N ASP A 243 12.54 -3.21 10.84
CA ASP A 243 11.22 -3.54 11.37
C ASP A 243 10.85 -2.65 12.56
N GLU A 244 11.81 -2.40 13.46
CA GLU A 244 11.60 -1.58 14.66
C GLU A 244 11.31 -0.12 14.31
N GLU A 245 12.13 0.49 13.45
CA GLU A 245 11.89 1.86 12.94
C GLU A 245 10.51 1.98 12.30
N SER A 246 10.09 0.96 11.55
CA SER A 246 8.79 0.93 10.87
C SER A 246 7.63 0.90 11.86
N LEU A 247 7.73 0.07 12.91
CA LEU A 247 6.70 -0.05 13.95
C LEU A 247 6.63 1.21 14.82
N GLU A 248 7.76 1.72 15.28
CA GLU A 248 7.82 2.92 16.14
C GLU A 248 7.30 4.15 15.39
N THR A 249 7.72 4.35 14.15
CA THR A 249 7.27 5.51 13.36
C THR A 249 5.77 5.43 13.04
N ALA A 250 5.19 4.24 12.83
CA ALA A 250 3.74 4.09 12.68
C ALA A 250 2.98 4.46 13.97
N ARG A 251 3.51 4.07 15.13
CA ARG A 251 2.97 4.46 16.45
C ARG A 251 3.07 5.96 16.68
N ASP A 252 4.18 6.58 16.28
CA ASP A 252 4.39 8.02 16.39
C ASP A 252 3.46 8.81 15.47
N LEU A 253 3.21 8.35 14.24
CA LEU A 253 2.19 8.94 13.37
C LEU A 253 0.83 8.97 14.05
N ALA A 254 0.43 7.89 14.72
CA ALA A 254 -0.83 7.83 15.45
C ALA A 254 -0.82 8.77 16.67
N ARG A 255 0.22 8.69 17.51
CA ARG A 255 0.29 9.41 18.80
C ARG A 255 0.55 10.90 18.65
N LEU A 256 1.41 11.28 17.71
CA LEU A 256 1.85 12.68 17.55
C LEU A 256 1.01 13.45 16.53
N GLU A 257 0.65 12.80 15.42
CA GLU A 257 -0.05 13.46 14.32
C GLU A 257 -1.54 13.07 14.21
N GLY A 258 -1.99 12.06 14.98
CA GLY A 258 -3.36 11.55 14.89
C GLY A 258 -3.63 10.73 13.63
N ILE A 259 -2.58 10.26 12.95
CA ILE A 259 -2.68 9.47 11.71
C ILE A 259 -2.56 7.98 12.05
N PHE A 260 -3.71 7.31 12.21
CA PHE A 260 -3.77 5.89 12.54
C PHE A 260 -3.57 5.04 11.29
N CYS A 261 -2.40 4.44 11.14
CA CYS A 261 -1.95 3.83 9.90
C CYS A 261 -1.20 2.51 10.11
N GLY A 262 -0.98 1.75 9.02
CA GLY A 262 -0.31 0.46 9.03
C GLY A 262 1.22 0.54 9.10
N ILE A 263 1.87 -0.63 9.22
CA ILE A 263 3.34 -0.75 9.37
C ILE A 263 4.09 -0.14 8.19
N SER A 264 3.59 -0.33 6.97
CA SER A 264 4.21 0.22 5.76
C SER A 264 4.16 1.76 5.69
N CYS A 265 3.19 2.38 6.36
CA CYS A 265 3.14 3.84 6.51
C CYS A 265 4.29 4.32 7.41
N GLY A 266 4.52 3.62 8.52
CA GLY A 266 5.66 3.87 9.41
C GLY A 266 6.98 3.68 8.68
N ALA A 267 7.12 2.61 7.91
CA ALA A 267 8.30 2.35 7.11
C ALA A 267 8.60 3.47 6.10
N THR A 268 7.58 3.89 5.33
CA THR A 268 7.75 5.00 4.37
C THR A 268 8.12 6.29 5.06
N MET A 269 7.46 6.60 6.19
CA MET A 269 7.75 7.80 6.95
C MET A 269 9.13 7.76 7.61
N ALA A 270 9.56 6.63 8.16
CA ALA A 270 10.90 6.47 8.71
C ALA A 270 11.98 6.74 7.64
N GLY A 271 11.80 6.22 6.43
CA GLY A 271 12.66 6.53 5.30
C GLY A 271 12.68 8.01 4.95
N ALA A 272 11.51 8.66 4.92
CA ALA A 272 11.40 10.09 4.66
C ALA A 272 12.11 10.94 5.73
N LEU A 273 11.96 10.59 7.01
CA LEU A 273 12.61 11.29 8.12
C LEU A 273 14.14 11.14 8.05
N LYS A 274 14.66 9.97 7.65
CA LYS A 274 16.11 9.77 7.44
C LYS A 274 16.66 10.71 6.36
N ILE A 275 15.99 10.83 5.22
CA ILE A 275 16.40 11.78 4.17
C ILE A 275 16.26 13.22 4.67
N ALA A 276 15.12 13.58 5.26
CA ALA A 276 14.84 14.94 5.72
C ALA A 276 15.83 15.46 6.76
N ALA A 277 16.40 14.58 7.58
CA ALA A 277 17.43 14.92 8.56
C ALA A 277 18.79 15.23 7.93
N ASN A 278 19.07 14.75 6.71
CA ASN A 278 20.37 14.80 6.06
C ASN A 278 20.46 15.74 4.85
N VAL A 279 19.37 16.39 4.48
CA VAL A 279 19.31 17.36 3.37
C VAL A 279 19.24 18.80 3.87
N ALA A 280 19.56 19.75 3.00
CA ALA A 280 19.51 21.18 3.33
C ALA A 280 18.09 21.59 3.81
N PRO A 281 17.97 22.53 4.75
CA PRO A 281 16.67 23.06 5.15
C PRO A 281 15.89 23.69 4.00
N GLY A 282 14.56 23.70 4.11
CA GLY A 282 13.65 24.29 3.13
C GLY A 282 13.04 23.29 2.17
N GLN A 283 13.36 21.98 2.29
CA GLN A 283 12.83 20.97 1.38
C GLN A 283 11.39 20.55 1.74
N THR A 284 10.63 20.23 0.72
CA THR A 284 9.24 19.75 0.82
C THR A 284 9.10 18.32 0.34
N PHE A 285 8.50 17.50 1.18
CA PHE A 285 8.32 16.05 0.97
C PHE A 285 6.84 15.70 0.83
N CYS A 286 6.52 14.81 -0.12
CA CYS A 286 5.25 14.09 -0.16
C CYS A 286 5.52 12.60 0.11
N VAL A 287 4.95 12.08 1.20
CA VAL A 287 5.18 10.72 1.69
C VAL A 287 3.91 9.89 1.53
N MET A 288 4.01 8.75 0.83
CA MET A 288 2.90 7.85 0.63
C MET A 288 2.61 7.04 1.90
N LEU A 289 1.38 7.12 2.43
CA LEU A 289 0.89 6.31 3.53
C LEU A 289 -0.16 5.32 3.00
N PRO A 290 0.20 4.04 2.80
CA PRO A 290 -0.58 3.11 2.00
C PRO A 290 -1.91 2.66 2.57
N ASP A 291 -2.09 2.58 3.91
CA ASP A 291 -3.31 2.02 4.50
C ASP A 291 -3.59 2.45 5.96
N THR A 292 -4.69 1.93 6.52
CA THR A 292 -5.13 2.16 7.90
C THR A 292 -4.46 1.20 8.90
N GLY A 293 -4.40 1.60 10.18
CA GLY A 293 -3.91 0.79 11.31
C GLY A 293 -4.85 -0.32 11.79
N GLU A 294 -6.16 -0.22 11.54
CA GLU A 294 -7.15 -1.17 12.08
C GLU A 294 -6.89 -2.64 11.70
N ARG A 295 -6.24 -2.89 10.57
CA ARG A 295 -5.90 -4.24 10.08
C ARG A 295 -4.70 -4.87 10.78
N TYR A 296 -4.08 -4.14 11.71
CA TYR A 296 -2.85 -4.52 12.39
C TYR A 296 -3.01 -4.61 13.91
N LEU A 297 -4.25 -4.49 14.44
CA LEU A 297 -4.52 -4.52 15.88
C LEU A 297 -4.03 -5.80 16.56
N SER A 298 -4.10 -6.94 15.89
CA SER A 298 -3.60 -8.24 16.36
C SER A 298 -2.16 -8.55 15.95
N THR A 299 -1.37 -7.54 15.57
CA THR A 299 0.02 -7.70 15.11
C THR A 299 1.00 -7.01 16.07
N PRO A 300 2.33 -7.23 15.91
CA PRO A 300 3.34 -6.53 16.70
C PRO A 300 3.25 -5.00 16.71
N LEU A 301 2.52 -4.40 15.76
CA LEU A 301 2.32 -2.94 15.74
C LEU A 301 1.64 -2.44 17.02
N PHE A 302 0.64 -3.17 17.53
CA PHE A 302 -0.17 -2.76 18.67
C PHE A 302 -0.19 -3.76 19.84
N GLU A 303 0.67 -4.81 19.83
CA GLU A 303 0.75 -5.82 20.87
C GLU A 303 1.05 -5.28 22.28
N HIS A 304 1.57 -4.05 22.37
CA HIS A 304 1.87 -3.37 23.63
C HIS A 304 0.63 -2.69 24.24
N LEU A 305 -0.48 -2.62 23.53
CA LEU A 305 -1.73 -2.06 24.04
C LEU A 305 -2.54 -3.14 24.75
N THR A 306 -3.10 -2.81 25.89
CA THR A 306 -3.97 -3.70 26.67
C THR A 306 -5.44 -3.30 26.47
N GLU A 307 -6.33 -4.25 26.73
CA GLU A 307 -7.78 -4.03 26.76
C GLU A 307 -8.29 -3.63 28.15
N ASP A 308 -7.37 -3.49 29.12
CA ASP A 308 -7.68 -3.19 30.51
C ASP A 308 -8.12 -1.74 30.69
N SER A 309 -8.82 -1.50 31.81
CA SER A 309 -9.22 -0.14 32.21
C SER A 309 -8.02 0.70 32.65
N ASP A 310 -8.03 2.00 32.32
CA ASP A 310 -7.01 2.98 32.74
C ASP A 310 -7.24 3.51 34.20
N ASP A 311 -7.93 2.76 35.03
CA ASP A 311 -8.22 3.16 36.44
C ASP A 311 -6.95 3.40 37.25
N GLU A 312 -5.90 2.61 37.02
CA GLU A 312 -4.61 2.85 37.69
C GLU A 312 -3.94 4.17 37.27
N TRP A 313 -4.09 4.54 36.01
CA TRP A 313 -3.62 5.85 35.51
C TRP A 313 -4.45 6.98 36.16
N LEU A 314 -5.77 6.83 36.18
CA LEU A 314 -6.68 7.82 36.78
C LEU A 314 -6.39 8.02 38.27
N ALA A 315 -6.12 6.96 39.02
CA ALA A 315 -5.78 7.04 40.44
C ALA A 315 -4.48 7.82 40.74
N LYS A 316 -3.58 7.93 39.75
CA LYS A 316 -2.33 8.69 39.89
C LYS A 316 -2.50 10.18 39.52
N GLN A 317 -3.66 10.60 39.02
CA GLN A 317 -3.96 12.01 38.67
C GLN A 317 -4.60 12.78 39.84
N THR A 318 -5.01 12.07 40.89
CA THR A 318 -5.57 12.62 42.15
C THR A 318 -4.48 12.76 43.19
#